data_dc2090bd6fed0ca61de50175b0ecafa1
#
_entry.id   dc2090bd6fed0ca61de50175b0ecafa1
#
_cell.length_a   1.000
_cell.length_b   1.000
_cell.length_c   1.000
_cell.angle_alpha   90.00
_cell.angle_beta   90.00
_cell.angle_gamma   90.00
#
_symmetry.space_group_name_H-M   'P 1'
#
loop_
_entity.id
_entity.type
_entity.pdbx_description
1 polymer ?
#
loop_
_entity_poly.entity_id
_entity_poly.type
_entity_poly.pdbx_seq_one_letter_code
_entity_poly.pdbx_strand_id
1 'polypeptide(L)'
;MTKSKDPKKESLAEIAIDPDVLAKELALEIEIDPLEEIDQDAFSKGLNITQECNEALKMLSGNREQRIHGLRVFCEYRDQRSFPLLLPLLDKPCPVERMSAVYALGRNPCPEAVEKLVSLLETDDNAYVRRATAWSLANYHNQIVLEPLINALKNDVAAVRLWSSSSLAEIGNVSSENAQLAAEQLLISLKIDNESGVRSNCIWSLCRLYEKLNNIFQETFVDECIKIALFDKEPSVMEEAKTALDSMGMQGFYN
;
A
#
# COMPACT_ATOMS: atom_id res chain seq x y z
N MET A 1 -28.48 24.21 -44.58
CA MET A 1 -28.18 22.91 -43.95
C MET A 1 -26.82 23.01 -43.26
N THR A 2 -26.82 23.49 -42.05
CA THR A 2 -25.63 23.65 -41.23
C THR A 2 -25.54 22.43 -40.28
N LYS A 3 -24.52 21.61 -40.50
CA LYS A 3 -24.20 20.44 -39.61
C LYS A 3 -23.63 20.98 -38.30
N SER A 4 -24.34 20.77 -37.23
CA SER A 4 -23.88 20.88 -35.83
C SER A 4 -22.71 19.92 -35.62
N LYS A 5 -21.56 20.44 -35.18
CA LYS A 5 -20.46 19.64 -34.67
C LYS A 5 -20.73 19.35 -33.21
N ASP A 6 -20.88 18.06 -32.89
CA ASP A 6 -20.87 17.57 -31.50
C ASP A 6 -19.53 17.89 -30.85
N PRO A 7 -19.50 18.38 -29.59
CA PRO A 7 -18.25 18.51 -28.86
C PRO A 7 -17.74 17.10 -28.51
N LYS A 8 -16.51 16.83 -28.93
CA LYS A 8 -15.78 15.61 -28.62
C LYS A 8 -15.82 15.38 -27.12
N LYS A 9 -16.35 14.22 -26.71
CA LYS A 9 -16.04 13.61 -25.42
C LYS A 9 -14.54 13.36 -25.40
N GLU A 10 -13.78 14.21 -24.75
CA GLU A 10 -12.42 13.90 -24.36
C GLU A 10 -12.51 12.82 -23.28
N SER A 11 -12.10 11.63 -23.65
CA SER A 11 -11.96 10.49 -22.75
C SER A 11 -10.84 10.81 -21.76
N LEU A 12 -11.17 10.90 -20.48
CA LEU A 12 -10.22 11.00 -19.35
C LEU A 12 -9.37 9.72 -19.18
N ALA A 13 -9.38 8.83 -20.14
CA ALA A 13 -8.76 7.51 -20.08
C ALA A 13 -7.27 7.47 -20.48
N GLU A 14 -6.67 8.61 -20.88
CA GLU A 14 -5.27 8.65 -21.31
C GLU A 14 -4.49 9.75 -20.57
N ILE A 15 -4.45 9.71 -19.25
CA ILE A 15 -3.29 10.26 -18.56
C ILE A 15 -2.32 9.07 -18.46
N ALA A 16 -1.52 8.89 -19.49
CA ALA A 16 -0.36 8.03 -19.41
C ALA A 16 0.52 8.59 -18.28
N ILE A 17 0.63 7.86 -17.18
CA ILE A 17 1.52 8.21 -16.08
C ILE A 17 2.92 8.08 -16.64
N ASP A 18 3.67 9.18 -16.65
CA ASP A 18 5.07 9.18 -17.05
C ASP A 18 5.83 8.21 -16.11
N PRO A 19 6.44 7.13 -16.63
CA PRO A 19 7.17 6.17 -15.81
C PRO A 19 8.27 6.81 -14.97
N ASP A 20 8.91 7.89 -15.46
CA ASP A 20 9.97 8.60 -14.76
C ASP A 20 9.43 9.43 -13.58
N VAL A 21 8.21 9.94 -13.69
CA VAL A 21 7.52 10.63 -12.58
C VAL A 21 7.12 9.63 -11.52
N LEU A 22 6.58 8.49 -11.92
CA LEU A 22 6.20 7.41 -11.00
C LEU A 22 7.42 6.84 -10.26
N ALA A 23 8.55 6.66 -10.95
CA ALA A 23 9.80 6.18 -10.34
C ALA A 23 10.36 7.20 -9.33
N LYS A 24 10.26 8.51 -9.60
CA LYS A 24 10.67 9.55 -8.66
C LYS A 24 9.74 9.64 -7.44
N GLU A 25 8.44 9.51 -7.64
CA GLU A 25 7.48 9.47 -6.54
C GLU A 25 7.69 8.23 -5.66
N LEU A 26 7.96 7.08 -6.25
CA LEU A 26 8.32 5.84 -5.54
C LEU A 26 9.61 6.00 -4.72
N ALA A 27 10.64 6.65 -5.27
CA ALA A 27 11.89 6.88 -4.57
C ALA A 27 11.72 7.83 -3.37
N LEU A 28 10.82 8.82 -3.46
CA LEU A 28 10.47 9.72 -2.36
C LEU A 28 9.61 9.04 -1.28
N GLU A 29 8.76 8.08 -1.66
CA GLU A 29 7.91 7.33 -0.71
C GLU A 29 8.70 6.29 0.11
N ILE A 30 9.87 5.84 -0.37
CA ILE A 30 10.73 4.89 0.36
C ILE A 30 11.47 5.57 1.54
N GLU A 31 11.72 6.88 1.47
CA GLU A 31 12.49 7.57 2.51
C GLU A 31 11.67 8.03 3.72
N ILE A 32 10.35 8.16 3.59
CA ILE A 32 9.51 8.69 4.69
C ILE A 32 8.15 7.98 4.63
N ASP A 33 7.82 7.15 5.62
CA ASP A 33 6.42 6.85 5.90
C ASP A 33 5.77 8.13 6.46
N PRO A 34 4.92 8.82 5.67
CA PRO A 34 4.29 10.06 6.15
C PRO A 34 3.42 9.85 7.38
N LEU A 35 3.23 8.60 7.81
CA LEU A 35 2.39 8.20 8.92
C LEU A 35 3.19 7.94 10.20
N GLU A 36 4.50 7.70 10.13
CA GLU A 36 5.35 7.54 11.33
C GLU A 36 5.61 8.87 12.06
N GLU A 37 5.66 10.01 11.36
CA GLU A 37 5.89 11.32 11.97
C GLU A 37 4.65 11.92 12.68
N ILE A 38 3.44 11.42 12.40
CA ILE A 38 2.19 12.03 12.89
C ILE A 38 1.86 11.66 14.35
N ASP A 39 2.39 10.56 14.89
CA ASP A 39 1.87 9.98 16.15
C ASP A 39 2.40 10.63 17.44
N GLN A 40 3.48 11.40 17.43
CA GLN A 40 4.08 11.89 18.68
C GLN A 40 3.58 13.26 19.14
N ASP A 41 3.15 14.15 18.24
CA ASP A 41 2.68 15.50 18.57
C ASP A 41 1.14 15.63 18.72
N ALA A 42 0.37 14.67 18.25
CA ALA A 42 -1.09 14.74 18.26
C ALA A 42 -1.72 14.62 19.67
N PHE A 43 -1.03 13.99 20.60
CA PHE A 43 -1.54 13.79 21.98
C PHE A 43 -1.63 15.08 22.81
N SER A 44 -0.86 16.10 22.47
CA SER A 44 -0.84 17.40 23.19
C SER A 44 -1.92 18.40 22.76
N LYS A 45 -2.66 18.12 21.67
CA LYS A 45 -3.67 19.01 21.06
C LYS A 45 -5.13 18.52 21.21
N GLY A 46 -5.44 17.65 22.14
CA GLY A 46 -6.70 16.91 22.24
C GLY A 46 -8.03 17.70 22.14
N LEU A 47 -8.06 18.98 22.45
CA LEU A 47 -9.27 19.81 22.30
C LEU A 47 -9.49 20.29 20.86
N ASN A 48 -8.41 20.46 20.08
CA ASN A 48 -8.50 20.94 18.70
C ASN A 48 -8.92 19.81 17.74
N ILE A 49 -8.43 18.57 17.98
CA ILE A 49 -8.72 17.38 17.17
C ILE A 49 -10.21 17.05 17.16
N THR A 50 -10.88 17.12 18.32
CA THR A 50 -12.32 16.81 18.39
C THR A 50 -13.15 17.81 17.58
N GLN A 51 -12.75 19.09 17.59
CA GLN A 51 -13.44 20.11 16.78
C GLN A 51 -13.20 19.89 15.30
N GLU A 52 -11.96 19.61 14.88
CA GLU A 52 -11.61 19.30 13.49
C GLU A 52 -12.37 18.08 12.97
N CYS A 53 -12.45 16.99 13.74
CA CYS A 53 -13.27 15.83 13.38
C CYS A 53 -14.75 16.17 13.25
N ASN A 54 -15.32 17.01 14.15
CA ASN A 54 -16.73 17.41 14.08
C ASN A 54 -17.03 18.24 12.81
N GLU A 55 -16.13 19.11 12.42
CA GLU A 55 -16.26 19.90 11.19
C GLU A 55 -16.08 19.00 9.96
N ALA A 56 -15.09 18.10 9.97
CA ALA A 56 -14.84 17.15 8.90
C ALA A 56 -16.03 16.21 8.64
N LEU A 57 -16.68 15.71 9.69
CA LEU A 57 -17.91 14.89 9.54
C LEU A 57 -19.00 15.63 8.77
N LYS A 58 -19.18 16.92 9.00
CA LYS A 58 -20.13 17.74 8.23
C LYS A 58 -19.68 17.90 6.77
N MET A 59 -18.38 18.09 6.55
CA MET A 59 -17.80 18.27 5.22
C MET A 59 -17.96 17.02 4.36
N LEU A 60 -17.89 15.80 4.93
CA LEU A 60 -18.08 14.55 4.17
C LEU A 60 -19.45 14.45 3.49
N SER A 61 -20.46 15.14 4.01
CA SER A 61 -21.81 15.19 3.42
C SER A 61 -22.01 16.37 2.46
N GLY A 62 -21.00 17.21 2.27
CA GLY A 62 -21.06 18.42 1.48
C GLY A 62 -20.80 18.22 -0.02
N ASN A 63 -20.40 19.30 -0.69
CA ASN A 63 -19.95 19.26 -2.08
C ASN A 63 -18.58 18.56 -2.21
N ARG A 64 -18.08 18.36 -3.45
CA ARG A 64 -16.84 17.65 -3.71
C ARG A 64 -15.62 18.25 -2.97
N GLU A 65 -15.47 19.56 -3.00
CA GLU A 65 -14.36 20.24 -2.35
C GLU A 65 -14.39 20.05 -0.83
N GLN A 66 -15.56 20.20 -0.23
CA GLN A 66 -15.78 19.95 1.20
C GLN A 66 -15.47 18.49 1.55
N ARG A 67 -15.92 17.51 0.74
CA ARG A 67 -15.59 16.09 0.99
C ARG A 67 -14.09 15.83 0.95
N ILE A 68 -13.35 16.40 0.00
CA ILE A 68 -11.89 16.25 -0.08
C ILE A 68 -11.22 16.84 1.17
N HIS A 69 -11.67 17.99 1.67
CA HIS A 69 -11.16 18.55 2.93
C HIS A 69 -11.47 17.66 4.12
N GLY A 70 -12.71 17.19 4.23
CA GLY A 70 -13.10 16.27 5.31
C GLY A 70 -12.31 14.95 5.28
N LEU A 71 -12.05 14.40 4.09
CA LEU A 71 -11.27 13.18 3.91
C LEU A 71 -9.82 13.35 4.41
N ARG A 72 -9.17 14.49 4.18
CA ARG A 72 -7.81 14.74 4.70
C ARG A 72 -7.74 14.59 6.21
N VAL A 73 -8.71 15.10 6.93
CA VAL A 73 -8.78 14.99 8.39
C VAL A 73 -8.84 13.54 8.83
N PHE A 74 -9.61 12.69 8.15
CA PHE A 74 -9.72 11.27 8.50
C PHE A 74 -8.58 10.39 7.93
N CYS A 75 -7.74 10.93 7.07
CA CYS A 75 -6.44 10.31 6.78
C CYS A 75 -5.44 10.47 7.94
N GLU A 76 -5.60 11.50 8.77
CA GLU A 76 -4.72 11.80 9.91
C GLU A 76 -5.30 11.30 11.24
N TYR A 77 -6.61 11.52 11.46
CA TYR A 77 -7.26 11.25 12.73
C TYR A 77 -8.24 10.08 12.67
N ARG A 78 -8.35 9.35 13.77
CA ARG A 78 -9.29 8.25 13.95
C ARG A 78 -10.57 8.72 14.60
N ASP A 79 -11.71 8.50 13.93
CA ASP A 79 -13.04 8.78 14.47
C ASP A 79 -14.05 7.79 13.88
N GLN A 80 -14.57 6.89 14.70
CA GLN A 80 -15.52 5.85 14.27
C GLN A 80 -16.81 6.39 13.65
N ARG A 81 -17.19 7.63 13.98
CA ARG A 81 -18.37 8.28 13.38
C ARG A 81 -18.21 8.54 11.88
N SER A 82 -16.97 8.50 11.37
CA SER A 82 -16.69 8.70 9.94
C SER A 82 -17.11 7.50 9.07
N PHE A 83 -17.15 6.28 9.59
CA PHE A 83 -17.34 5.06 8.80
C PHE A 83 -18.56 5.11 7.86
N PRO A 84 -19.79 5.42 8.35
CA PRO A 84 -20.96 5.43 7.49
C PRO A 84 -20.90 6.53 6.41
N LEU A 85 -20.05 7.53 6.58
CA LEU A 85 -19.85 8.61 5.62
C LEU A 85 -18.71 8.31 4.64
N LEU A 86 -17.71 7.53 5.04
CA LEU A 86 -16.57 7.15 4.20
C LEU A 86 -16.93 6.06 3.18
N LEU A 87 -17.69 5.04 3.60
CA LEU A 87 -18.06 3.90 2.73
C LEU A 87 -18.69 4.32 1.39
N PRO A 88 -19.67 5.23 1.34
CA PRO A 88 -20.25 5.66 0.06
C PRO A 88 -19.29 6.45 -0.84
N LEU A 89 -18.18 6.93 -0.30
CA LEU A 89 -17.17 7.68 -1.08
C LEU A 89 -16.28 6.76 -1.92
N LEU A 90 -16.23 5.48 -1.58
CA LEU A 90 -15.53 4.46 -2.38
C LEU A 90 -16.16 4.25 -3.77
N ASP A 91 -17.41 4.65 -3.98
CA ASP A 91 -18.14 4.54 -5.25
C ASP A 91 -18.16 5.84 -6.06
N LYS A 92 -17.43 6.88 -5.63
CA LYS A 92 -17.44 8.16 -6.34
C LYS A 92 -16.74 8.05 -7.70
N PRO A 93 -17.26 8.74 -8.73
CA PRO A 93 -16.63 8.73 -10.06
C PRO A 93 -15.20 9.30 -10.06
N CYS A 94 -14.92 10.24 -9.15
CA CYS A 94 -13.62 10.90 -9.06
C CYS A 94 -12.60 9.97 -8.36
N PRO A 95 -11.50 9.57 -9.01
CA PRO A 95 -10.50 8.69 -8.39
C PRO A 95 -9.82 9.34 -7.18
N VAL A 96 -9.67 10.66 -7.13
CA VAL A 96 -9.12 11.37 -5.97
C VAL A 96 -10.02 11.21 -4.74
N GLU A 97 -11.35 11.26 -4.91
CA GLU A 97 -12.27 11.01 -3.80
C GLU A 97 -12.21 9.56 -3.33
N ARG A 98 -12.16 8.59 -4.26
CA ARG A 98 -12.03 7.17 -3.91
C ARG A 98 -10.72 6.90 -3.18
N MET A 99 -9.59 7.36 -3.73
CA MET A 99 -8.27 7.20 -3.14
C MET A 99 -8.21 7.80 -1.72
N SER A 100 -8.69 9.02 -1.54
CA SER A 100 -8.70 9.66 -0.22
C SER A 100 -9.62 8.94 0.76
N ALA A 101 -10.77 8.41 0.30
CA ALA A 101 -11.65 7.59 1.14
C ALA A 101 -10.98 6.25 1.53
N VAL A 102 -10.20 5.65 0.62
CA VAL A 102 -9.41 4.45 0.91
C VAL A 102 -8.36 4.72 1.98
N TYR A 103 -7.60 5.83 1.87
CA TYR A 103 -6.62 6.21 2.91
C TYR A 103 -7.30 6.47 4.27
N ALA A 104 -8.41 7.20 4.26
CA ALA A 104 -9.19 7.45 5.48
C ALA A 104 -9.67 6.13 6.13
N LEU A 105 -10.11 5.15 5.34
CA LEU A 105 -10.52 3.83 5.81
C LEU A 105 -9.32 2.97 6.24
N GLY A 106 -8.14 3.16 5.65
CA GLY A 106 -6.91 2.53 6.13
C GLY A 106 -6.53 3.02 7.52
N ARG A 107 -6.73 4.31 7.79
CA ARG A 107 -6.51 4.91 9.13
C ARG A 107 -7.65 4.57 10.10
N ASN A 108 -8.86 4.40 9.60
CA ASN A 108 -10.08 4.09 10.35
C ASN A 108 -10.65 2.74 9.91
N PRO A 109 -9.97 1.61 10.17
CA PRO A 109 -10.43 0.33 9.65
C PRO A 109 -11.78 -0.07 10.26
N CYS A 110 -12.69 -0.50 9.39
CA CYS A 110 -13.97 -1.06 9.78
C CYS A 110 -14.25 -2.35 8.96
N PRO A 111 -14.78 -3.41 9.59
CA PRO A 111 -14.98 -4.69 8.91
C PRO A 111 -15.86 -4.59 7.65
N GLU A 112 -16.80 -3.67 7.62
CA GLU A 112 -17.74 -3.46 6.53
C GLU A 112 -17.07 -2.94 5.25
N ALA A 113 -15.86 -2.37 5.36
CA ALA A 113 -15.12 -1.87 4.21
C ALA A 113 -14.33 -2.97 3.46
N VAL A 114 -14.04 -4.11 4.10
CA VAL A 114 -13.08 -5.10 3.60
C VAL A 114 -13.44 -5.60 2.21
N GLU A 115 -14.66 -6.07 2.00
CA GLU A 115 -15.08 -6.60 0.69
C GLU A 115 -15.00 -5.54 -0.42
N LYS A 116 -15.37 -4.31 -0.09
CA LYS A 116 -15.32 -3.20 -1.04
C LYS A 116 -13.89 -2.80 -1.37
N LEU A 117 -13.00 -2.77 -0.37
CA LEU A 117 -11.58 -2.51 -0.59
C LEU A 117 -10.94 -3.61 -1.43
N VAL A 118 -11.24 -4.88 -1.17
CA VAL A 118 -10.79 -5.99 -2.03
C VAL A 118 -11.25 -5.79 -3.47
N SER A 119 -12.52 -5.48 -3.68
CA SER A 119 -13.05 -5.19 -5.02
C SER A 119 -12.32 -4.01 -5.70
N LEU A 120 -12.00 -2.94 -4.97
CA LEU A 120 -11.24 -1.80 -5.52
C LEU A 120 -9.81 -2.19 -5.88
N LEU A 121 -9.14 -3.01 -5.08
CA LEU A 121 -7.80 -3.51 -5.42
C LEU A 121 -7.80 -4.30 -6.73
N GLU A 122 -8.82 -5.12 -6.94
CA GLU A 122 -8.90 -6.00 -8.11
C GLU A 122 -9.39 -5.31 -9.37
N THR A 123 -10.28 -4.30 -9.24
CA THR A 123 -11.06 -3.83 -10.38
C THR A 123 -11.05 -2.32 -10.62
N ASP A 124 -10.48 -1.50 -9.74
CA ASP A 124 -10.45 -0.05 -9.98
C ASP A 124 -9.55 0.27 -11.19
N ASP A 125 -10.06 1.06 -12.13
CA ASP A 125 -9.30 1.44 -13.33
C ASP A 125 -8.08 2.31 -13.01
N ASN A 126 -8.11 3.03 -11.89
CA ASN A 126 -7.05 3.95 -11.50
C ASN A 126 -6.01 3.28 -10.59
N ALA A 127 -4.77 3.21 -11.05
CA ALA A 127 -3.68 2.57 -10.32
C ALA A 127 -3.37 3.23 -8.97
N TYR A 128 -3.59 4.53 -8.82
CA TYR A 128 -3.39 5.22 -7.52
C TYR A 128 -4.44 4.79 -6.49
N VAL A 129 -5.68 4.51 -6.94
CA VAL A 129 -6.70 3.94 -6.05
C VAL A 129 -6.31 2.54 -5.63
N ARG A 130 -5.86 1.68 -6.59
CA ARG A 130 -5.40 0.32 -6.27
C ARG A 130 -4.18 0.33 -5.32
N ARG A 131 -3.22 1.24 -5.56
CA ARG A 131 -2.06 1.43 -4.67
C ARG A 131 -2.49 1.78 -3.24
N ALA A 132 -3.33 2.80 -3.09
CA ALA A 132 -3.86 3.20 -1.78
C ALA A 132 -4.64 2.06 -1.12
N THR A 133 -5.34 1.25 -1.92
CA THR A 133 -6.10 0.11 -1.43
C THR A 133 -5.17 -1.01 -0.94
N ALA A 134 -4.09 -1.30 -1.67
CA ALA A 134 -3.09 -2.26 -1.23
C ALA A 134 -2.52 -1.86 0.13
N TRP A 135 -2.12 -0.59 0.30
CA TRP A 135 -1.66 -0.06 1.59
C TRP A 135 -2.73 -0.15 2.68
N SER A 136 -3.96 0.26 2.39
CA SER A 136 -5.05 0.27 3.35
C SER A 136 -5.35 -1.11 3.92
N LEU A 137 -5.31 -2.15 3.07
CA LEU A 137 -5.63 -3.52 3.43
C LEU A 137 -4.66 -4.14 4.45
N ALA A 138 -3.45 -3.61 4.61
CA ALA A 138 -2.52 -4.01 5.68
C ALA A 138 -3.12 -3.85 7.08
N ASN A 139 -4.04 -2.90 7.26
CA ASN A 139 -4.70 -2.64 8.54
C ASN A 139 -5.93 -3.52 8.81
N TYR A 140 -6.28 -4.39 7.86
CA TYR A 140 -7.43 -5.29 7.96
C TYR A 140 -6.93 -6.72 8.18
N HIS A 141 -6.80 -7.15 9.42
CA HIS A 141 -6.34 -8.50 9.78
C HIS A 141 -7.39 -9.58 9.44
N ASN A 142 -7.79 -9.63 8.17
CA ASN A 142 -8.81 -10.53 7.63
C ASN A 142 -8.19 -11.42 6.56
N GLN A 143 -8.41 -12.72 6.64
CA GLN A 143 -7.83 -13.71 5.72
C GLN A 143 -8.25 -13.48 4.26
N ILE A 144 -9.42 -12.89 4.00
CA ILE A 144 -9.89 -12.64 2.63
C ILE A 144 -9.02 -11.67 1.84
N VAL A 145 -8.18 -10.85 2.51
CA VAL A 145 -7.30 -9.87 1.84
C VAL A 145 -5.99 -10.48 1.33
N LEU A 146 -5.61 -11.68 1.82
CA LEU A 146 -4.33 -12.30 1.50
C LEU A 146 -4.19 -12.60 0.00
N GLU A 147 -5.15 -13.32 -0.57
CA GLU A 147 -5.11 -13.71 -1.99
C GLU A 147 -5.18 -12.51 -2.95
N PRO A 148 -6.05 -11.51 -2.76
CA PRO A 148 -6.02 -10.27 -3.53
C PRO A 148 -4.68 -9.55 -3.51
N LEU A 149 -4.01 -9.47 -2.35
CA LEU A 149 -2.68 -8.86 -2.25
C LEU A 149 -1.59 -9.68 -2.97
N ILE A 150 -1.65 -11.01 -2.89
CA ILE A 150 -0.77 -11.90 -3.65
C ILE A 150 -0.96 -11.68 -5.15
N ASN A 151 -2.20 -11.62 -5.62
CA ASN A 151 -2.51 -11.35 -7.02
C ASN A 151 -2.04 -9.97 -7.48
N ALA A 152 -2.22 -8.95 -6.66
CA ALA A 152 -1.76 -7.61 -6.94
C ALA A 152 -0.23 -7.54 -7.01
N LEU A 153 0.50 -8.18 -6.07
CA LEU A 153 1.97 -8.27 -6.12
C LEU A 153 2.45 -8.96 -7.41
N LYS A 154 1.71 -9.93 -7.92
CA LYS A 154 2.09 -10.69 -9.10
C LYS A 154 1.86 -9.95 -10.41
N ASN A 155 0.76 -9.21 -10.52
CA ASN A 155 0.21 -8.83 -11.83
C ASN A 155 -0.02 -7.32 -12.03
N ASP A 156 0.06 -6.50 -11.00
CA ASP A 156 -0.27 -5.07 -11.11
C ASP A 156 0.94 -4.21 -11.50
N VAL A 157 0.76 -2.91 -11.62
CA VAL A 157 1.84 -1.93 -11.85
C VAL A 157 2.79 -1.87 -10.66
N ALA A 158 4.01 -1.42 -10.88
CA ALA A 158 5.09 -1.42 -9.87
C ALA A 158 4.70 -0.81 -8.53
N ALA A 159 4.03 0.34 -8.54
CA ALA A 159 3.59 1.02 -7.33
C ALA A 159 2.59 0.19 -6.50
N VAL A 160 1.69 -0.55 -7.15
CA VAL A 160 0.74 -1.44 -6.47
C VAL A 160 1.46 -2.68 -5.97
N ARG A 161 2.39 -3.26 -6.77
CA ARG A 161 3.20 -4.41 -6.35
C ARG A 161 4.02 -4.09 -5.10
N LEU A 162 4.63 -2.91 -5.05
CA LEU A 162 5.42 -2.45 -3.90
C LEU A 162 4.57 -2.44 -2.61
N TRP A 163 3.43 -1.78 -2.63
CA TRP A 163 2.57 -1.71 -1.45
C TRP A 163 1.90 -3.05 -1.11
N SER A 164 1.62 -3.88 -2.11
CA SER A 164 1.12 -5.24 -1.87
C SER A 164 2.16 -6.10 -1.14
N SER A 165 3.45 -5.97 -1.49
CA SER A 165 4.51 -6.71 -0.78
C SER A 165 4.63 -6.27 0.69
N SER A 166 4.57 -4.98 1.00
CA SER A 166 4.54 -4.49 2.39
C SER A 166 3.33 -5.00 3.16
N SER A 167 2.15 -4.94 2.55
CA SER A 167 0.90 -5.37 3.19
C SER A 167 0.87 -6.86 3.46
N LEU A 168 1.51 -7.66 2.60
CA LEU A 168 1.68 -9.10 2.81
C LEU A 168 2.51 -9.43 4.06
N ALA A 169 3.46 -8.56 4.47
CA ALA A 169 4.18 -8.74 5.73
C ALA A 169 3.22 -8.61 6.93
N GLU A 170 2.32 -7.64 6.93
CA GLU A 170 1.36 -7.46 8.02
C GLU A 170 0.31 -8.58 8.07
N ILE A 171 -0.27 -8.94 6.93
CA ILE A 171 -1.28 -10.01 6.84
C ILE A 171 -0.66 -11.39 7.08
N GLY A 172 0.56 -11.63 6.62
CA GLY A 172 1.32 -12.84 6.90
C GLY A 172 1.60 -13.01 8.39
N ASN A 173 1.78 -11.92 9.14
CA ASN A 173 1.99 -11.97 10.58
C ASN A 173 0.77 -12.45 11.39
N VAL A 174 -0.40 -12.60 10.79
CA VAL A 174 -1.61 -13.09 11.48
C VAL A 174 -1.49 -14.57 11.86
N SER A 175 -0.91 -15.40 11.00
CA SER A 175 -0.70 -16.82 11.25
C SER A 175 0.50 -17.38 10.50
N SER A 176 1.04 -18.54 10.94
CA SER A 176 2.12 -19.21 10.20
C SER A 176 1.68 -19.71 8.83
N GLU A 177 0.41 -20.05 8.64
CA GLU A 177 -0.14 -20.44 7.34
C GLU A 177 -0.12 -19.23 6.37
N ASN A 178 -0.62 -18.09 6.82
CA ASN A 178 -0.57 -16.85 6.03
C ASN A 178 0.88 -16.44 5.71
N ALA A 179 1.81 -16.62 6.67
CA ALA A 179 3.22 -16.33 6.45
C ALA A 179 3.82 -17.17 5.32
N GLN A 180 3.52 -18.48 5.28
CA GLN A 180 4.00 -19.36 4.21
C GLN A 180 3.46 -18.94 2.84
N LEU A 181 2.14 -18.67 2.74
CA LEU A 181 1.50 -18.26 1.49
C LEU A 181 2.03 -16.90 0.99
N ALA A 182 2.20 -15.93 1.90
CA ALA A 182 2.80 -14.64 1.57
C ALA A 182 4.25 -14.80 1.12
N ALA A 183 5.06 -15.60 1.83
CA ALA A 183 6.48 -15.80 1.54
C ALA A 183 6.70 -16.47 0.18
N GLU A 184 5.85 -17.39 -0.23
CA GLU A 184 5.95 -18.03 -1.54
C GLU A 184 5.94 -16.99 -2.66
N GLN A 185 4.98 -16.07 -2.67
CA GLN A 185 4.90 -15.03 -3.70
C GLN A 185 5.99 -13.96 -3.52
N LEU A 186 6.31 -13.57 -2.28
CA LEU A 186 7.40 -12.62 -2.01
C LEU A 186 8.74 -13.13 -2.53
N LEU A 187 9.07 -14.41 -2.34
CA LEU A 187 10.29 -15.03 -2.87
C LEU A 187 10.31 -15.08 -4.40
N ILE A 188 9.16 -15.32 -5.03
CA ILE A 188 9.06 -15.27 -6.50
C ILE A 188 9.34 -13.84 -6.98
N SER A 189 8.64 -12.85 -6.42
CA SER A 189 8.80 -11.45 -6.81
C SER A 189 10.21 -10.93 -6.53
N LEU A 190 10.84 -11.31 -5.41
CA LEU A 190 12.22 -11.00 -5.09
C LEU A 190 13.19 -11.42 -6.21
N LYS A 191 12.95 -12.59 -6.82
CA LYS A 191 13.83 -13.16 -7.86
C LYS A 191 13.65 -12.53 -9.24
N ILE A 192 12.41 -12.17 -9.58
CA ILE A 192 12.07 -11.87 -10.97
C ILE A 192 11.55 -10.45 -11.22
N ASP A 193 11.20 -9.69 -10.18
CA ASP A 193 10.64 -8.35 -10.40
C ASP A 193 11.69 -7.41 -10.99
N ASN A 194 11.30 -6.69 -12.03
CA ASN A 194 12.19 -5.75 -12.72
C ASN A 194 12.47 -4.50 -11.88
N GLU A 195 11.54 -4.11 -11.00
CA GLU A 195 11.65 -2.91 -10.19
C GLU A 195 12.46 -3.18 -8.92
N SER A 196 13.53 -2.42 -8.74
CA SER A 196 14.41 -2.54 -7.58
C SER A 196 13.67 -2.30 -6.27
N GLY A 197 12.80 -1.29 -6.22
CA GLY A 197 11.99 -0.98 -5.05
C GLY A 197 11.09 -2.14 -4.62
N VAL A 198 10.49 -2.88 -5.57
CA VAL A 198 9.69 -4.06 -5.25
C VAL A 198 10.57 -5.17 -4.68
N ARG A 199 11.77 -5.42 -5.26
CA ARG A 199 12.69 -6.43 -4.75
C ARG A 199 13.18 -6.08 -3.33
N SER A 200 13.61 -4.84 -3.07
CA SER A 200 13.99 -4.38 -1.73
C SER A 200 12.86 -4.57 -0.72
N ASN A 201 11.65 -4.21 -1.11
CA ASN A 201 10.50 -4.33 -0.24
C ASN A 201 10.10 -5.79 0.02
N CYS A 202 10.33 -6.70 -0.94
CA CYS A 202 10.17 -8.14 -0.70
C CYS A 202 11.18 -8.67 0.33
N ILE A 203 12.45 -8.19 0.32
CA ILE A 203 13.44 -8.52 1.34
C ILE A 203 12.95 -8.08 2.71
N TRP A 204 12.57 -6.80 2.84
CA TRP A 204 12.02 -6.26 4.09
C TRP A 204 10.82 -7.07 4.60
N SER A 205 9.88 -7.40 3.72
CA SER A 205 8.68 -8.16 4.07
C SER A 205 9.00 -9.58 4.55
N LEU A 206 9.94 -10.26 3.89
CA LEU A 206 10.39 -11.60 4.28
C LEU A 206 11.15 -11.58 5.61
N CYS A 207 11.94 -10.53 5.89
CA CYS A 207 12.56 -10.34 7.19
C CYS A 207 11.51 -10.25 8.31
N ARG A 208 10.43 -9.51 8.11
CA ARG A 208 9.35 -9.40 9.10
C ARG A 208 8.59 -10.69 9.33
N LEU A 209 8.54 -11.57 8.34
CA LEU A 209 7.89 -12.88 8.43
C LEU A 209 8.83 -13.99 8.94
N TYR A 210 10.15 -13.76 8.97
CA TYR A 210 11.19 -14.76 9.11
C TYR A 210 10.92 -15.78 10.22
N GLU A 211 10.62 -15.30 11.44
CA GLU A 211 10.36 -16.15 12.60
C GLU A 211 9.12 -17.05 12.46
N LYS A 212 8.22 -16.74 11.52
CA LYS A 212 7.00 -17.51 11.25
C LYS A 212 7.14 -18.45 10.07
N LEU A 213 8.24 -18.34 9.31
CA LEU A 213 8.50 -19.21 8.18
C LEU A 213 9.02 -20.57 8.64
N ASN A 214 8.70 -21.62 7.89
CA ASN A 214 9.33 -22.92 8.08
C ASN A 214 10.80 -22.87 7.59
N ASN A 215 11.58 -23.87 8.00
CA ASN A 215 13.02 -23.94 7.71
C ASN A 215 13.33 -23.84 6.19
N ILE A 216 12.49 -24.42 5.32
CA ILE A 216 12.70 -24.42 3.89
C ILE A 216 12.62 -22.98 3.34
N PHE A 217 11.62 -22.22 3.77
CA PHE A 217 11.49 -20.81 3.36
C PHE A 217 12.59 -19.93 3.96
N GLN A 218 12.97 -20.18 5.23
CA GLN A 218 14.07 -19.46 5.87
C GLN A 218 15.39 -19.68 5.12
N GLU A 219 15.77 -20.93 4.85
CA GLU A 219 16.97 -21.27 4.09
C GLU A 219 16.92 -20.67 2.67
N THR A 220 15.80 -20.79 1.97
CA THR A 220 15.64 -20.24 0.63
C THR A 220 15.81 -18.72 0.64
N PHE A 221 15.23 -18.04 1.61
CA PHE A 221 15.35 -16.58 1.73
C PHE A 221 16.79 -16.15 2.00
N VAL A 222 17.50 -16.82 2.92
CA VAL A 222 18.92 -16.54 3.21
C VAL A 222 19.78 -16.74 1.96
N ASP A 223 19.61 -17.85 1.25
CA ASP A 223 20.33 -18.13 0.02
C ASP A 223 20.11 -17.06 -1.07
N GLU A 224 18.88 -16.58 -1.22
CA GLU A 224 18.56 -15.51 -2.16
C GLU A 224 19.17 -14.16 -1.70
N CYS A 225 19.11 -13.84 -0.41
CA CYS A 225 19.78 -12.64 0.11
C CYS A 225 21.28 -12.64 -0.15
N ILE A 226 21.98 -13.77 0.04
CA ILE A 226 23.42 -13.89 -0.26
C ILE A 226 23.69 -13.64 -1.75
N LYS A 227 22.90 -14.25 -2.64
CA LYS A 227 23.04 -14.02 -4.09
C LYS A 227 22.81 -12.55 -4.46
N ILE A 228 21.78 -11.92 -3.90
CA ILE A 228 21.44 -10.53 -4.16
C ILE A 228 22.52 -9.60 -3.63
N ALA A 229 23.00 -9.82 -2.40
CA ALA A 229 24.05 -9.01 -1.78
C ALA A 229 25.35 -8.98 -2.60
N LEU A 230 25.60 -10.05 -3.37
CA LEU A 230 26.80 -10.18 -4.21
C LEU A 230 26.58 -9.75 -5.67
N PHE A 231 25.39 -9.93 -6.22
CA PHE A 231 25.19 -9.93 -7.67
C PHE A 231 23.99 -9.13 -8.19
N ASP A 232 23.19 -8.50 -7.33
CA ASP A 232 22.10 -7.65 -7.86
C ASP A 232 22.70 -6.45 -8.59
N LYS A 233 22.03 -6.03 -9.67
CA LYS A 233 22.45 -4.88 -10.49
C LYS A 233 22.26 -3.53 -9.79
N GLU A 234 21.39 -3.49 -8.77
CA GLU A 234 21.02 -2.26 -8.09
C GLU A 234 21.66 -2.21 -6.69
N PRO A 235 22.51 -1.21 -6.43
CA PRO A 235 23.21 -1.09 -5.14
C PRO A 235 22.29 -1.02 -3.93
N SER A 236 21.13 -0.38 -4.06
CA SER A 236 20.13 -0.28 -2.98
C SER A 236 19.57 -1.65 -2.59
N VAL A 237 19.34 -2.54 -3.55
CA VAL A 237 18.85 -3.91 -3.29
C VAL A 237 19.94 -4.76 -2.66
N MET A 238 21.22 -4.60 -3.11
CA MET A 238 22.36 -5.27 -2.49
C MET A 238 22.50 -4.88 -1.01
N GLU A 239 22.35 -3.59 -0.70
CA GLU A 239 22.47 -3.09 0.67
C GLU A 239 21.32 -3.60 1.56
N GLU A 240 20.10 -3.62 1.05
CA GLU A 240 18.96 -4.18 1.76
C GLU A 240 19.17 -5.67 2.07
N ALA A 241 19.68 -6.43 1.12
CA ALA A 241 20.00 -7.85 1.33
C ALA A 241 21.09 -8.06 2.39
N LYS A 242 22.11 -7.22 2.43
CA LYS A 242 23.17 -7.25 3.48
C LYS A 242 22.59 -6.91 4.85
N THR A 243 21.76 -5.88 4.94
CA THR A 243 21.08 -5.48 6.15
C THR A 243 20.17 -6.61 6.67
N ALA A 244 19.48 -7.30 5.77
CA ALA A 244 18.67 -8.46 6.10
C ALA A 244 19.52 -9.60 6.68
N LEU A 245 20.64 -9.95 6.03
CA LEU A 245 21.58 -10.99 6.50
C LEU A 245 22.17 -10.63 7.87
N ASP A 246 22.55 -9.37 8.08
CA ASP A 246 23.07 -8.89 9.36
C ASP A 246 22.03 -9.02 10.49
N SER A 247 20.77 -8.68 10.20
CA SER A 247 19.68 -8.80 11.16
C SER A 247 19.38 -10.25 11.58
N MET A 248 19.69 -11.20 10.69
CA MET A 248 19.55 -12.64 10.95
C MET A 248 20.83 -13.26 11.57
N GLY A 249 21.85 -12.44 11.88
CA GLY A 249 23.13 -12.94 12.47
C GLY A 249 24.06 -13.63 11.48
N MET A 250 23.86 -13.43 10.17
CA MET A 250 24.62 -14.07 9.09
C MET A 250 25.70 -13.17 8.52
N GLN A 251 26.37 -12.41 9.38
CA GLN A 251 27.48 -11.54 9.02
C GLN A 251 28.65 -12.34 8.47
N GLY A 252 29.19 -11.89 7.32
CA GLY A 252 30.40 -12.52 6.74
C GLY A 252 30.13 -13.50 5.59
N PHE A 253 28.90 -13.81 5.25
CA PHE A 253 28.59 -14.65 4.08
C PHE A 253 28.67 -13.91 2.74
N TYR A 254 28.83 -12.58 2.76
CA TYR A 254 28.88 -11.71 1.57
C TYR A 254 30.16 -10.82 1.53
N ASN A 255 31.20 -11.13 2.32
CA ASN A 255 32.51 -10.46 2.34
C ASN A 255 33.50 -11.13 1.41
#